data_c87e31f3975e134527847c0e22dc5b98
#
_entry.id   c87e31f3975e134527847c0e22dc5b98
#
_cell.length_a   1.000
_cell.length_b   1.000
_cell.length_c   1.000
_cell.angle_alpha   90.00
_cell.angle_beta   90.00
_cell.angle_gamma   90.00
#
_symmetry.space_group_name_H-M   'P 1'
#
loop_
_entity.id
_entity.type
_entity.pdbx_description
1 polymer ?
#
loop_
_entity_poly.entity_id
_entity_poly.type
_entity_poly.pdbx_seq_one_letter_code
_entity_poly.pdbx_strand_id
1 'polypeptide(L)'
;MRTMKNLTLLALLLLTVAVVAQTPLPQGVPGPNIPRGKAPEQGYVPDGWPAHPGSLMKYSVEIRFGEEPESMPEGMKFGRVSAVTTDAQGNVYVFKRDAKTDQLVVFDSKGKYLRSWGKGMFTRPHGLRTDRDQNVWALDDAGHQVFKFTREGKLLQTWGVKDKPGNDAKTFNRPTDIAWDSQGNAYISDGYGNRRVVKLDKAGTFVATWGTEGDGPGQFRLPHSIAVDANDRVYVSDRENNRIQIFDTGGNLLTTWTHLGCTQGMYISPKNEMWIVTHRNNTENVTYDTLAGQVMKIDVESGKILGSMESPGHMLTATPAGIVYVASLTGNVFKWQPDPWWPARAHEAIARGVPPPK
;
A
#
# COMPACT_ATOMS: atom_id res chain seq x y z
N MET A 1 81.21 22.40 -5.82
CA MET A 1 79.93 22.45 -6.55
C MET A 1 79.30 21.09 -6.48
N ARG A 2 78.33 20.89 -5.61
CA ARG A 2 77.68 19.59 -5.33
C ARG A 2 76.18 19.70 -5.70
N THR A 3 75.77 18.90 -6.63
CA THR A 3 74.42 18.71 -7.06
C THR A 3 73.70 17.77 -6.11
N MET A 4 72.67 18.23 -5.43
CA MET A 4 71.78 17.40 -4.63
C MET A 4 70.69 16.84 -5.52
N LYS A 5 70.56 15.51 -5.56
CA LYS A 5 69.45 14.79 -6.21
C LYS A 5 68.30 14.67 -5.20
N ASN A 6 67.14 15.21 -5.57
CA ASN A 6 65.90 15.00 -4.85
C ASN A 6 65.35 13.62 -5.16
N LEU A 7 65.21 12.80 -4.13
CA LEU A 7 64.50 11.50 -4.17
C LEU A 7 63.05 11.77 -3.76
N THR A 8 62.15 11.64 -4.70
CA THR A 8 60.71 11.70 -4.41
C THR A 8 60.23 10.29 -4.02
N LEU A 9 59.86 10.15 -2.76
CA LEU A 9 59.30 8.92 -2.22
C LEU A 9 57.80 8.88 -2.58
N LEU A 10 57.42 7.95 -3.48
CA LEU A 10 56.01 7.70 -3.82
C LEU A 10 55.46 6.70 -2.83
N ALA A 11 54.64 7.19 -1.88
CA ALA A 11 53.92 6.32 -0.95
C ALA A 11 52.71 5.70 -1.65
N LEU A 12 52.75 4.44 -1.93
CA LEU A 12 51.61 3.65 -2.44
C LEU A 12 50.67 3.34 -1.28
N LEU A 13 49.56 4.05 -1.21
CA LEU A 13 48.51 3.74 -0.24
C LEU A 13 47.68 2.55 -0.76
N LEU A 14 47.99 1.36 -0.27
CA LEU A 14 47.16 0.17 -0.44
C LEU A 14 45.88 0.35 0.37
N LEU A 15 44.76 0.74 -0.29
CA LEU A 15 43.43 0.62 0.31
C LEU A 15 43.05 -0.87 0.34
N THR A 16 43.19 -1.47 1.51
CA THR A 16 42.55 -2.76 1.79
C THR A 16 41.05 -2.50 1.96
N VAL A 17 40.28 -2.81 0.93
CA VAL A 17 38.81 -2.92 1.04
C VAL A 17 38.55 -4.14 1.94
N ALA A 18 38.24 -3.88 3.21
CA ALA A 18 37.69 -4.91 4.08
C ALA A 18 36.32 -5.33 3.50
N VAL A 19 36.28 -6.48 2.86
CA VAL A 19 35.02 -7.17 2.59
C VAL A 19 34.47 -7.57 3.95
N VAL A 20 33.57 -6.74 4.49
CA VAL A 20 32.73 -7.13 5.63
C VAL A 20 31.88 -8.26 5.10
N ALA A 21 32.19 -9.49 5.51
CA ALA A 21 31.32 -10.63 5.30
C ALA A 21 29.98 -10.27 5.95
N GLN A 22 28.97 -10.01 5.13
CA GLN A 22 27.61 -9.81 5.62
C GLN A 22 27.20 -11.11 6.29
N THR A 23 27.04 -11.09 7.59
CA THR A 23 26.31 -12.15 8.30
C THR A 23 24.95 -12.26 7.64
N PRO A 24 24.50 -13.45 7.22
CA PRO A 24 23.17 -13.64 6.72
C PRO A 24 22.19 -13.11 7.77
N LEU A 25 21.36 -12.14 7.38
CA LEU A 25 20.26 -11.68 8.22
C LEU A 25 19.40 -12.89 8.60
N PRO A 26 18.87 -12.95 9.82
CA PRO A 26 17.98 -14.04 10.21
C PRO A 26 16.88 -14.14 9.16
N GLN A 27 16.80 -15.30 8.51
CA GLN A 27 15.71 -15.63 7.59
C GLN A 27 14.43 -15.34 8.34
N GLY A 28 13.58 -14.46 7.78
CA GLY A 28 12.24 -14.22 8.32
C GLY A 28 11.57 -15.57 8.56
N VAL A 29 10.77 -15.67 9.62
CA VAL A 29 10.06 -16.90 9.96
C VAL A 29 9.42 -17.40 8.66
N PRO A 30 9.83 -18.55 8.12
CA PRO A 30 9.24 -19.04 6.89
C PRO A 30 7.75 -19.24 7.15
N GLY A 31 6.92 -18.48 6.44
CA GLY A 31 5.51 -18.84 6.40
C GLY A 31 5.39 -20.29 5.92
N PRO A 32 4.32 -20.98 6.28
CA PRO A 32 4.13 -22.35 5.88
C PRO A 32 4.27 -22.46 4.37
N ASN A 33 5.11 -23.38 3.94
CA ASN A 33 5.35 -23.65 2.52
C ASN A 33 4.11 -24.35 1.96
N ILE A 34 3.09 -23.58 1.59
CA ILE A 34 1.87 -24.12 1.00
C ILE A 34 2.17 -24.44 -0.46
N PRO A 35 2.07 -25.69 -0.89
CA PRO A 35 2.30 -26.08 -2.26
C PRO A 35 1.41 -25.25 -3.21
N ARG A 36 2.00 -24.62 -4.22
CA ARG A 36 1.24 -24.00 -5.30
C ARG A 36 0.32 -25.05 -5.94
N GLY A 37 -0.96 -24.74 -6.07
CA GLY A 37 -1.91 -25.57 -6.79
C GLY A 37 -2.95 -26.32 -5.97
N LYS A 38 -2.93 -26.24 -4.63
CA LYS A 38 -4.06 -26.65 -3.81
C LYS A 38 -4.62 -25.46 -3.05
N ALA A 39 -5.91 -25.16 -3.28
CA ALA A 39 -6.63 -24.33 -2.34
C ALA A 39 -6.54 -24.97 -0.97
N PRO A 40 -6.23 -24.22 0.11
CA PRO A 40 -6.40 -24.74 1.44
C PRO A 40 -7.85 -25.21 1.60
N GLU A 41 -8.04 -26.34 2.27
CA GLU A 41 -9.39 -26.75 2.66
C GLU A 41 -10.05 -25.60 3.45
N GLN A 42 -11.36 -25.49 3.31
CA GLN A 42 -12.11 -24.44 4.03
C GLN A 42 -11.78 -24.54 5.52
N GLY A 43 -11.27 -23.45 6.10
CA GLY A 43 -10.82 -23.42 7.49
C GLY A 43 -9.32 -23.71 7.72
N TYR A 44 -8.52 -23.86 6.65
CA TYR A 44 -7.07 -24.01 6.82
C TYR A 44 -6.47 -22.76 7.49
N VAL A 45 -5.83 -23.00 8.61
CA VAL A 45 -5.03 -22.02 9.35
C VAL A 45 -3.63 -22.59 9.50
N PRO A 46 -2.57 -21.87 9.09
CA PRO A 46 -1.22 -22.35 9.29
C PRO A 46 -0.94 -22.67 10.76
N ASP A 47 -0.16 -23.71 11.04
CA ASP A 47 0.24 -24.07 12.39
C ASP A 47 0.84 -22.86 13.13
N GLY A 48 0.35 -22.61 14.33
CA GLY A 48 0.77 -21.46 15.14
C GLY A 48 0.01 -20.15 14.90
N TRP A 49 -0.94 -20.13 13.96
CA TRP A 49 -1.81 -18.99 13.71
C TRP A 49 -3.20 -19.22 14.35
N PRO A 50 -3.90 -18.16 14.78
CA PRO A 50 -5.26 -18.31 15.31
C PRO A 50 -6.19 -18.87 14.23
N ALA A 51 -7.18 -19.66 14.65
CA ALA A 51 -8.14 -20.36 13.77
C ALA A 51 -8.95 -19.43 12.84
N HIS A 52 -9.01 -18.19 13.13
CA HIS A 52 -9.48 -17.10 12.25
C HIS A 52 -8.34 -16.08 12.14
N PRO A 53 -8.14 -15.42 10.99
CA PRO A 53 -7.02 -14.47 10.86
C PRO A 53 -7.14 -13.35 11.92
N GLY A 54 -6.52 -13.55 13.04
CA GLY A 54 -6.63 -12.72 14.22
C GLY A 54 -8.00 -12.81 14.92
N SER A 55 -8.11 -12.24 16.11
CA SER A 55 -9.41 -11.98 16.73
C SER A 55 -10.20 -11.02 15.85
N LEU A 56 -11.50 -11.23 15.72
CA LEU A 56 -12.39 -10.26 15.08
C LEU A 56 -12.15 -8.88 15.69
N MET A 57 -11.81 -7.91 14.87
CA MET A 57 -11.65 -6.55 15.32
C MET A 57 -13.02 -5.98 15.72
N LYS A 58 -13.05 -5.29 16.84
CA LYS A 58 -14.27 -4.65 17.37
C LYS A 58 -14.53 -3.36 16.60
N TYR A 59 -15.07 -3.49 15.39
CA TYR A 59 -15.36 -2.39 14.49
C TYR A 59 -16.82 -2.43 14.02
N SER A 60 -17.41 -1.26 13.85
CA SER A 60 -18.66 -1.06 13.12
C SER A 60 -18.37 -0.44 11.76
N VAL A 61 -19.21 -0.74 10.77
CA VAL A 61 -19.06 -0.25 9.40
C VAL A 61 -20.17 0.74 9.04
N GLU A 62 -19.77 1.80 8.35
CA GLU A 62 -20.64 2.71 7.62
C GLU A 62 -20.46 2.41 6.11
N ILE A 63 -21.47 1.76 5.50
CA ILE A 63 -21.35 1.18 4.16
C ILE A 63 -21.38 2.22 3.04
N ARG A 64 -21.99 3.36 3.28
CA ARG A 64 -22.26 4.37 2.23
C ARG A 64 -21.64 5.73 2.53
N PHE A 65 -20.40 5.71 2.99
CA PHE A 65 -19.70 6.97 3.25
C PHE A 65 -19.69 7.87 2.02
N GLY A 66 -20.24 9.07 2.14
CA GLY A 66 -20.32 10.04 1.05
C GLY A 66 -21.38 9.74 -0.02
N GLU A 67 -22.22 8.72 0.13
CA GLU A 67 -23.27 8.36 -0.85
C GLU A 67 -24.67 8.87 -0.47
N GLU A 68 -24.86 9.55 0.65
CA GLU A 68 -26.12 10.17 1.00
C GLU A 68 -26.52 11.17 -0.11
N PRO A 69 -27.84 11.27 -0.47
CA PRO A 69 -28.29 12.08 -1.60
C PRO A 69 -27.83 13.54 -1.56
N GLU A 70 -27.61 14.08 -0.38
CA GLU A 70 -27.17 15.47 -0.16
C GLU A 70 -25.64 15.61 -0.03
N SER A 71 -24.90 14.51 -0.04
CA SER A 71 -23.44 14.52 0.22
C SER A 71 -22.59 14.71 -1.03
N MET A 72 -23.16 14.64 -2.23
CA MET A 72 -22.43 14.88 -3.49
C MET A 72 -23.21 15.84 -4.41
N PRO A 73 -22.47 16.59 -5.27
CA PRO A 73 -23.13 17.41 -6.31
C PRO A 73 -24.03 16.57 -7.21
N GLU A 74 -25.08 17.20 -7.73
CA GLU A 74 -26.02 16.55 -8.65
C GLU A 74 -25.30 15.88 -9.84
N GLY A 75 -25.70 14.66 -10.13
CA GLY A 75 -25.11 13.87 -11.22
C GLY A 75 -23.76 13.22 -10.90
N MET A 76 -23.14 13.52 -9.78
CA MET A 76 -21.91 12.85 -9.35
C MET A 76 -22.23 11.54 -8.62
N LYS A 77 -21.50 10.47 -8.99
CA LYS A 77 -21.55 9.14 -8.35
C LYS A 77 -20.14 8.61 -8.18
N PHE A 78 -19.94 7.76 -7.21
CA PHE A 78 -18.63 7.11 -7.04
C PHE A 78 -18.26 6.22 -8.24
N GLY A 79 -19.17 5.39 -8.69
CA GLY A 79 -18.80 4.33 -9.61
C GLY A 79 -17.72 3.45 -8.99
N ARG A 80 -16.71 3.03 -9.76
CA ARG A 80 -15.59 2.22 -9.25
C ARG A 80 -14.60 3.12 -8.49
N VAL A 81 -14.46 2.92 -7.19
CA VAL A 81 -13.49 3.63 -6.35
C VAL A 81 -12.20 2.84 -6.27
N SER A 82 -11.10 3.43 -6.74
CA SER A 82 -9.79 2.77 -6.74
C SER A 82 -9.00 2.97 -5.46
N ALA A 83 -9.05 4.17 -4.88
CA ALA A 83 -8.29 4.48 -3.68
C ALA A 83 -8.98 5.52 -2.81
N VAL A 84 -8.59 5.54 -1.54
CA VAL A 84 -9.00 6.49 -0.54
C VAL A 84 -7.81 6.86 0.33
N THR A 85 -7.70 8.13 0.71
CA THR A 85 -6.72 8.61 1.69
C THR A 85 -7.34 9.71 2.57
N THR A 86 -6.66 10.07 3.65
CA THR A 86 -7.11 11.14 4.56
C THR A 86 -6.00 12.15 4.79
N ASP A 87 -6.36 13.41 5.06
CA ASP A 87 -5.42 14.41 5.54
C ASP A 87 -5.41 14.51 7.08
N ALA A 88 -4.53 15.33 7.62
CA ALA A 88 -4.41 15.54 9.07
C ALA A 88 -5.62 16.22 9.71
N GLN A 89 -6.48 16.88 8.92
CA GLN A 89 -7.74 17.46 9.36
C GLN A 89 -8.89 16.44 9.39
N GLY A 90 -8.64 15.22 8.91
CA GLY A 90 -9.63 14.15 8.81
C GLY A 90 -10.51 14.25 7.55
N ASN A 91 -10.16 15.10 6.59
CA ASN A 91 -10.85 15.09 5.30
C ASN A 91 -10.51 13.81 4.55
N VAL A 92 -11.51 13.29 3.83
CA VAL A 92 -11.42 12.01 3.10
C VAL A 92 -11.38 12.28 1.61
N TYR A 93 -10.32 11.85 0.98
CA TYR A 93 -10.11 11.99 -0.47
C TYR A 93 -10.42 10.66 -1.13
N VAL A 94 -11.31 10.68 -2.10
CA VAL A 94 -11.78 9.50 -2.83
C VAL A 94 -11.37 9.60 -4.28
N PHE A 95 -10.71 8.58 -4.80
CA PHE A 95 -10.25 8.51 -6.20
C PHE A 95 -11.09 7.49 -6.96
N LYS A 96 -11.91 7.99 -7.87
CA LYS A 96 -12.87 7.19 -8.62
C LYS A 96 -12.54 7.11 -10.11
N ARG A 97 -12.93 6.01 -10.74
CA ARG A 97 -12.63 5.73 -12.16
C ARG A 97 -13.63 6.34 -13.15
N ASP A 98 -14.77 6.83 -12.68
CA ASP A 98 -15.73 7.49 -13.58
C ASP A 98 -15.19 8.85 -14.01
N ALA A 99 -14.92 8.99 -15.31
CA ALA A 99 -14.37 10.20 -15.92
C ALA A 99 -15.42 11.21 -16.36
N LYS A 100 -16.73 10.92 -16.21
CA LYS A 100 -17.82 11.83 -16.58
C LYS A 100 -17.87 13.07 -15.70
N THR A 101 -17.44 12.92 -14.45
CA THR A 101 -17.32 13.99 -13.47
C THR A 101 -15.89 14.02 -12.90
N ASP A 102 -15.62 14.91 -11.94
CA ASP A 102 -14.33 14.94 -11.26
C ASP A 102 -13.98 13.58 -10.68
N GLN A 103 -12.72 13.17 -10.83
CA GLN A 103 -12.24 11.86 -10.41
C GLN A 103 -11.65 11.85 -9.01
N LEU A 104 -11.23 13.02 -8.49
CA LEU A 104 -10.87 13.23 -7.10
C LEU A 104 -11.98 13.98 -6.40
N VAL A 105 -12.52 13.41 -5.33
CA VAL A 105 -13.63 13.97 -4.55
C VAL A 105 -13.23 14.02 -3.08
N VAL A 106 -13.49 15.15 -2.42
CA VAL A 106 -13.09 15.38 -1.04
C VAL A 106 -14.32 15.62 -0.17
N PHE A 107 -14.35 14.90 0.95
CA PHE A 107 -15.37 15.00 1.98
C PHE A 107 -14.74 15.38 3.31
N ASP A 108 -15.53 15.92 4.22
CA ASP A 108 -15.16 15.95 5.63
C ASP A 108 -15.27 14.55 6.28
N SER A 109 -14.88 14.43 7.53
CA SER A 109 -14.91 13.15 8.27
C SER A 109 -16.34 12.61 8.51
N LYS A 110 -17.38 13.43 8.29
CA LYS A 110 -18.79 13.08 8.41
C LYS A 110 -19.43 12.71 7.06
N GLY A 111 -18.68 12.80 5.96
CA GLY A 111 -19.17 12.48 4.62
C GLY A 111 -19.79 13.65 3.87
N LYS A 112 -19.69 14.87 4.39
CA LYS A 112 -20.16 16.08 3.68
C LYS A 112 -19.17 16.43 2.57
N TYR A 113 -19.64 16.61 1.35
CA TYR A 113 -18.85 17.06 0.21
C TYR A 113 -18.20 18.43 0.48
N LEU A 114 -16.94 18.55 0.15
CA LEU A 114 -16.17 19.79 0.28
C LEU A 114 -15.77 20.37 -1.08
N ARG A 115 -15.19 19.54 -1.95
CA ARG A 115 -14.69 19.94 -3.27
C ARG A 115 -14.33 18.73 -4.12
N SER A 116 -14.08 18.96 -5.42
CA SER A 116 -13.57 17.93 -6.33
C SER A 116 -12.77 18.55 -7.46
N TRP A 117 -11.97 17.72 -8.14
CA TRP A 117 -11.20 18.10 -9.33
C TRP A 117 -10.81 16.88 -10.17
N GLY A 118 -10.21 17.12 -11.32
CA GLY A 118 -9.57 16.09 -12.14
C GLY A 118 -10.47 15.46 -13.20
N LYS A 119 -11.58 16.11 -13.58
CA LYS A 119 -12.42 15.64 -14.69
C LYS A 119 -11.60 15.48 -15.97
N GLY A 120 -11.55 14.23 -16.50
CA GLY A 120 -10.83 13.91 -17.74
C GLY A 120 -9.30 13.99 -17.64
N MET A 121 -8.75 14.20 -16.43
CA MET A 121 -7.32 14.27 -16.21
C MET A 121 -6.67 12.89 -16.23
N PHE A 122 -7.35 11.89 -15.63
CA PHE A 122 -6.81 10.55 -15.42
C PHE A 122 -7.46 9.56 -16.38
N THR A 123 -6.63 8.68 -16.94
CA THR A 123 -7.08 7.58 -17.82
C THR A 123 -7.66 6.43 -17.00
N ARG A 124 -6.93 5.99 -15.96
CA ARG A 124 -7.41 4.98 -15.01
C ARG A 124 -6.85 5.23 -13.60
N PRO A 125 -7.59 5.93 -12.75
CA PRO A 125 -7.26 6.10 -11.34
C PRO A 125 -6.87 4.80 -10.64
N HIS A 126 -5.75 4.82 -9.86
CA HIS A 126 -5.29 3.65 -9.13
C HIS A 126 -4.91 3.97 -7.68
N GLY A 127 -3.72 4.45 -7.38
CA GLY A 127 -3.25 4.79 -6.04
C GLY A 127 -3.55 6.24 -5.65
N LEU A 128 -3.78 6.47 -4.36
CA LEU A 128 -4.00 7.79 -3.80
C LEU A 128 -3.41 7.83 -2.38
N ARG A 129 -2.52 8.80 -2.12
CA ARG A 129 -1.90 8.99 -0.81
C ARG A 129 -1.76 10.47 -0.48
N THR A 130 -1.64 10.78 0.81
CA THR A 130 -1.23 12.08 1.32
C THR A 130 0.18 11.97 1.89
N ASP A 131 1.06 12.91 1.53
CA ASP A 131 2.41 13.00 2.10
C ASP A 131 2.39 13.74 3.45
N ARG A 132 3.56 13.84 4.11
CA ARG A 132 3.70 14.52 5.41
C ARG A 132 3.41 16.02 5.33
N ASP A 133 3.60 16.62 4.17
CA ASP A 133 3.31 18.02 3.90
C ASP A 133 1.84 18.23 3.51
N GLN A 134 1.01 17.16 3.62
CA GLN A 134 -0.41 17.15 3.29
C GLN A 134 -0.71 17.37 1.80
N ASN A 135 0.25 17.14 0.92
CA ASN A 135 -0.02 17.11 -0.52
C ASN A 135 -0.67 15.78 -0.90
N VAL A 136 -1.53 15.84 -1.90
CA VAL A 136 -2.26 14.68 -2.42
C VAL A 136 -1.53 14.13 -3.64
N TRP A 137 -1.19 12.84 -3.58
CA TRP A 137 -0.52 12.15 -4.69
C TRP A 137 -1.48 11.14 -5.30
N ALA A 138 -1.67 11.25 -6.61
CA ALA A 138 -2.58 10.42 -7.38
C ALA A 138 -1.81 9.68 -8.50
N LEU A 139 -2.01 8.39 -8.59
CA LEU A 139 -1.37 7.53 -9.57
C LEU A 139 -2.39 7.12 -10.63
N ASP A 140 -2.08 7.42 -11.89
CA ASP A 140 -2.84 7.01 -13.06
C ASP A 140 -2.11 5.85 -13.75
N ASP A 141 -2.59 4.63 -13.50
CA ASP A 141 -1.88 3.46 -14.00
C ASP A 141 -1.95 3.34 -15.53
N ALA A 142 -3.08 3.62 -16.15
CA ALA A 142 -3.20 3.53 -17.61
C ALA A 142 -2.68 4.78 -18.34
N GLY A 143 -2.63 5.92 -17.65
CA GLY A 143 -1.97 7.14 -18.16
C GLY A 143 -0.45 7.14 -17.92
N HIS A 144 0.08 6.16 -17.18
CA HIS A 144 1.51 6.01 -16.88
C HIS A 144 2.12 7.20 -16.13
N GLN A 145 1.32 7.85 -15.26
CA GLN A 145 1.70 9.10 -14.61
C GLN A 145 1.45 9.08 -13.10
N VAL A 146 2.24 9.89 -12.39
CA VAL A 146 2.08 10.21 -10.98
C VAL A 146 1.92 11.72 -10.86
N PHE A 147 0.91 12.16 -10.13
CA PHE A 147 0.56 13.57 -9.93
C PHE A 147 0.69 13.96 -8.48
N LYS A 148 1.20 15.16 -8.22
CA LYS A 148 1.21 15.79 -6.90
C LYS A 148 0.35 17.05 -6.94
N PHE A 149 -0.58 17.16 -6.00
CA PHE A 149 -1.47 18.31 -5.83
C PHE A 149 -1.33 18.89 -4.43
N THR A 150 -1.66 20.17 -4.26
CA THR A 150 -2.01 20.66 -2.94
C THR A 150 -3.30 19.98 -2.48
N ARG A 151 -3.60 20.04 -1.20
CA ARG A 151 -4.86 19.50 -0.67
C ARG A 151 -6.11 20.20 -1.21
N GLU A 152 -5.96 21.43 -1.76
CA GLU A 152 -7.04 22.18 -2.43
C GLU A 152 -7.23 21.78 -3.90
N GLY A 153 -6.35 20.92 -4.46
CA GLY A 153 -6.43 20.41 -5.83
C GLY A 153 -5.60 21.17 -6.86
N LYS A 154 -4.72 22.11 -6.44
CA LYS A 154 -3.77 22.75 -7.36
C LYS A 154 -2.68 21.74 -7.75
N LEU A 155 -2.49 21.49 -9.03
CA LEU A 155 -1.40 20.65 -9.55
C LEU A 155 -0.05 21.31 -9.25
N LEU A 156 0.84 20.57 -8.59
CA LEU A 156 2.20 20.99 -8.25
C LEU A 156 3.23 20.38 -9.20
N GLN A 157 3.12 19.09 -9.47
CA GLN A 157 4.10 18.35 -10.26
C GLN A 157 3.50 17.10 -10.89
N THR A 158 4.08 16.66 -12.01
CA THR A 158 3.72 15.40 -12.69
C THR A 158 5.01 14.68 -13.07
N TRP A 159 5.01 13.35 -12.86
CA TRP A 159 6.06 12.44 -13.32
C TRP A 159 5.44 11.44 -14.31
N GLY A 160 6.28 10.93 -15.20
CA GLY A 160 5.81 10.11 -16.32
C GLY A 160 5.29 10.96 -17.47
N VAL A 161 5.00 10.30 -18.59
CA VAL A 161 4.48 10.94 -19.81
C VAL A 161 3.16 10.29 -20.16
N LYS A 162 2.11 11.10 -20.33
CA LYS A 162 0.76 10.61 -20.59
C LYS A 162 0.75 9.65 -21.79
N ASP A 163 0.12 8.50 -21.60
CA ASP A 163 -0.09 7.45 -22.60
C ASP A 163 1.21 6.90 -23.23
N LYS A 164 2.36 7.14 -22.55
CA LYS A 164 3.68 6.66 -22.98
C LYS A 164 4.31 5.77 -21.91
N PRO A 165 4.12 4.44 -21.99
CA PRO A 165 4.80 3.52 -21.09
C PRO A 165 6.31 3.52 -21.32
N GLY A 166 7.08 3.33 -20.25
CA GLY A 166 8.53 3.19 -20.31
C GLY A 166 9.11 2.72 -19.00
N ASN A 167 10.40 2.37 -19.00
CA ASN A 167 11.09 1.81 -17.83
C ASN A 167 12.39 2.54 -17.48
N ASP A 168 12.56 3.76 -18.00
CA ASP A 168 13.71 4.62 -17.71
C ASP A 168 13.50 5.45 -16.43
N ALA A 169 14.38 6.43 -16.19
CA ALA A 169 14.36 7.32 -15.03
C ALA A 169 13.21 8.35 -15.06
N LYS A 170 12.52 8.52 -16.18
CA LYS A 170 11.50 9.57 -16.39
C LYS A 170 10.11 9.01 -16.70
N THR A 171 10.01 7.71 -16.94
CA THR A 171 8.78 7.07 -17.38
C THR A 171 8.39 5.92 -16.46
N PHE A 172 7.10 5.64 -16.42
CA PHE A 172 6.50 4.50 -15.73
C PHE A 172 5.77 3.60 -16.73
N ASN A 173 5.48 2.39 -16.31
CA ASN A 173 4.56 1.53 -17.02
C ASN A 173 3.51 0.98 -16.06
N ARG A 174 2.44 1.77 -15.87
CA ARG A 174 1.31 1.46 -15.02
C ARG A 174 1.65 1.43 -13.52
N PRO A 175 2.07 2.59 -12.94
CA PRO A 175 2.38 2.73 -11.52
C PRO A 175 1.13 2.50 -10.66
N THR A 176 1.30 1.91 -9.48
CA THR A 176 0.19 1.43 -8.65
C THR A 176 0.02 2.16 -7.33
N ASP A 177 1.09 2.40 -6.58
CA ASP A 177 1.03 3.04 -5.25
C ASP A 177 2.33 3.78 -4.93
N ILE A 178 2.33 4.61 -3.86
CA ILE A 178 3.46 5.44 -3.44
C ILE A 178 3.54 5.52 -1.91
N ALA A 179 4.76 5.55 -1.37
CA ALA A 179 5.04 5.77 0.05
C ALA A 179 6.35 6.59 0.22
N TRP A 180 6.63 7.07 1.43
CA TRP A 180 7.79 7.93 1.71
C TRP A 180 8.55 7.47 2.94
N ASP A 181 9.89 7.57 2.89
CA ASP A 181 10.77 7.38 4.05
C ASP A 181 10.84 8.64 4.95
N SER A 182 11.61 8.54 6.03
CA SER A 182 11.79 9.63 7.00
C SER A 182 12.49 10.86 6.40
N GLN A 183 13.28 10.68 5.34
CA GLN A 183 13.98 11.73 4.63
C GLN A 183 13.10 12.43 3.57
N GLY A 184 11.91 11.87 3.30
CA GLY A 184 10.98 12.37 2.30
C GLY A 184 11.26 11.84 0.88
N ASN A 185 12.11 10.81 0.73
CA ASN A 185 12.24 10.13 -0.54
C ASN A 185 10.97 9.33 -0.82
N ALA A 186 10.51 9.34 -2.06
CA ALA A 186 9.32 8.62 -2.49
C ALA A 186 9.68 7.27 -3.10
N TYR A 187 8.88 6.26 -2.78
CA TYR A 187 8.97 4.90 -3.35
C TYR A 187 7.68 4.61 -4.09
N ILE A 188 7.79 4.32 -5.38
CA ILE A 188 6.66 4.09 -6.28
C ILE A 188 6.70 2.64 -6.75
N SER A 189 5.63 1.89 -6.50
CA SER A 189 5.45 0.58 -7.13
C SER A 189 5.01 0.79 -8.58
N ASP A 190 5.91 0.50 -9.54
CA ASP A 190 5.66 0.57 -10.98
C ASP A 190 5.27 -0.83 -11.48
N GLY A 191 4.06 -1.24 -11.08
CA GLY A 191 3.71 -2.65 -10.89
C GLY A 191 3.16 -3.38 -12.09
N TYR A 192 2.11 -2.87 -12.76
CA TYR A 192 1.42 -3.64 -13.79
C TYR A 192 2.24 -3.89 -15.06
N GLY A 193 3.19 -3.00 -15.38
CA GLY A 193 3.99 -3.13 -16.58
C GLY A 193 5.46 -3.45 -16.32
N ASN A 194 6.11 -2.76 -15.38
CA ASN A 194 7.56 -2.84 -15.19
C ASN A 194 8.02 -3.78 -14.06
N ARG A 195 7.15 -4.12 -13.14
CA ARG A 195 7.44 -5.03 -12.00
C ARG A 195 8.65 -4.58 -11.19
N ARG A 196 8.71 -3.27 -10.90
CA ARG A 196 9.82 -2.63 -10.19
C ARG A 196 9.32 -1.67 -9.12
N VAL A 197 10.21 -1.26 -8.25
CA VAL A 197 10.08 -0.09 -7.39
C VAL A 197 10.97 1.01 -7.93
N VAL A 198 10.48 2.23 -7.94
CA VAL A 198 11.25 3.44 -8.31
C VAL A 198 11.39 4.31 -7.08
N LYS A 199 12.61 4.74 -6.76
CA LYS A 199 12.92 5.69 -5.70
C LYS A 199 13.18 7.05 -6.31
N LEU A 200 12.46 8.07 -5.82
CA LEU A 200 12.72 9.47 -6.09
C LEU A 200 13.20 10.14 -4.81
N ASP A 201 14.06 11.15 -4.92
CA ASP A 201 14.42 12.00 -3.79
C ASP A 201 13.26 12.95 -3.41
N LYS A 202 13.43 13.72 -2.33
CA LYS A 202 12.43 14.69 -1.85
C LYS A 202 12.06 15.74 -2.90
N ALA A 203 12.96 16.05 -3.83
CA ALA A 203 12.71 16.98 -4.95
C ALA A 203 11.99 16.33 -6.13
N GLY A 204 11.82 14.99 -6.09
CA GLY A 204 11.20 14.21 -7.15
C GLY A 204 12.17 13.79 -8.25
N THR A 205 13.49 13.82 -7.98
CA THR A 205 14.52 13.36 -8.91
C THR A 205 14.71 11.86 -8.75
N PHE A 206 14.88 11.14 -9.87
CA PHE A 206 15.18 9.72 -9.86
C PHE A 206 16.50 9.42 -9.10
N VAL A 207 16.43 8.46 -8.18
CA VAL A 207 17.59 8.02 -7.38
C VAL A 207 17.98 6.59 -7.73
N ALA A 208 17.01 5.66 -7.70
CA ALA A 208 17.27 4.23 -7.89
C ALA A 208 16.01 3.50 -8.35
N THR A 209 16.21 2.27 -8.81
CA THR A 209 15.15 1.32 -9.09
C THR A 209 15.62 -0.09 -8.80
N TRP A 210 14.71 -0.97 -8.35
CA TRP A 210 14.98 -2.39 -8.17
C TRP A 210 13.73 -3.22 -8.47
N GLY A 211 13.93 -4.50 -8.65
CA GLY A 211 12.91 -5.46 -9.03
C GLY A 211 12.92 -5.78 -10.51
N THR A 212 12.60 -7.02 -10.81
CA THR A 212 12.40 -7.57 -12.15
C THR A 212 11.24 -8.54 -12.12
N GLU A 213 10.75 -8.95 -13.27
CA GLU A 213 9.69 -9.96 -13.35
C GLU A 213 10.15 -11.32 -12.83
N GLY A 214 9.35 -11.95 -11.97
CA GLY A 214 9.60 -13.28 -11.46
C GLY A 214 9.03 -13.56 -10.08
N ASP A 215 9.44 -14.70 -9.49
CA ASP A 215 9.01 -15.17 -8.19
C ASP A 215 10.17 -15.40 -7.18
N GLY A 216 11.41 -15.17 -7.62
CA GLY A 216 12.58 -15.21 -6.77
C GLY A 216 12.65 -14.02 -5.79
N PRO A 217 13.65 -14.04 -4.86
CA PRO A 217 13.92 -12.91 -3.97
C PRO A 217 14.20 -11.62 -4.76
N GLY A 218 13.54 -10.52 -4.38
CA GLY A 218 13.66 -9.24 -5.06
C GLY A 218 13.01 -9.15 -6.45
N GLN A 219 12.40 -10.23 -6.93
CA GLN A 219 11.60 -10.24 -8.15
C GLN A 219 10.12 -10.04 -7.82
N PHE A 220 9.32 -9.59 -8.78
CA PHE A 220 7.89 -9.34 -8.60
C PHE A 220 7.08 -9.90 -9.78
N ARG A 221 5.90 -10.46 -9.48
CA ARG A 221 4.86 -10.65 -10.50
C ARG A 221 3.97 -9.44 -10.61
N LEU A 222 3.61 -8.84 -9.48
CA LEU A 222 2.83 -7.61 -9.46
C LEU A 222 3.05 -6.83 -8.15
N PRO A 223 4.00 -5.91 -8.09
CA PRO A 223 4.12 -4.97 -6.97
C PRO A 223 2.93 -4.00 -7.01
N HIS A 224 1.90 -4.28 -6.19
CA HIS A 224 0.61 -3.61 -6.28
C HIS A 224 0.44 -2.48 -5.26
N SER A 225 1.00 -2.63 -4.08
CA SER A 225 0.98 -1.60 -3.04
C SER A 225 2.33 -1.50 -2.37
N ILE A 226 2.64 -0.33 -1.83
CA ILE A 226 3.91 -0.04 -1.18
C ILE A 226 3.66 0.79 0.09
N ALA A 227 4.39 0.49 1.15
CA ALA A 227 4.36 1.24 2.41
C ALA A 227 5.76 1.34 3.00
N VAL A 228 5.99 2.33 3.85
CA VAL A 228 7.26 2.52 4.56
C VAL A 228 6.96 2.71 6.04
N ASP A 229 7.70 2.01 6.90
CA ASP A 229 7.52 2.08 8.34
C ASP A 229 8.40 3.17 9.01
N ALA A 230 8.27 3.28 10.33
CA ALA A 230 9.03 4.28 11.09
C ALA A 230 10.55 4.02 11.14
N ASN A 231 10.99 2.81 10.75
CA ASN A 231 12.39 2.41 10.64
C ASN A 231 12.90 2.49 9.20
N ASP A 232 12.16 3.14 8.31
CA ASP A 232 12.46 3.30 6.88
C ASP A 232 12.55 1.96 6.11
N ARG A 233 11.89 0.88 6.61
CA ARG A 233 11.77 -0.35 5.85
C ARG A 233 10.66 -0.22 4.81
N VAL A 234 10.94 -0.65 3.59
CA VAL A 234 10.04 -0.54 2.43
C VAL A 234 9.33 -1.87 2.22
N TYR A 235 8.02 -1.88 2.42
CA TYR A 235 7.15 -3.04 2.26
C TYR A 235 6.51 -3.00 0.88
N VAL A 236 6.65 -4.04 0.09
CA VAL A 236 6.09 -4.16 -1.26
C VAL A 236 5.17 -5.37 -1.32
N SER A 237 3.89 -5.14 -1.57
CA SER A 237 2.93 -6.21 -1.83
C SER A 237 3.17 -6.77 -3.23
N ASP A 238 3.74 -7.95 -3.33
CA ASP A 238 3.87 -8.72 -4.56
C ASP A 238 2.62 -9.60 -4.73
N ARG A 239 1.53 -8.94 -5.15
CA ARG A 239 0.16 -9.44 -5.11
C ARG A 239 -0.01 -10.81 -5.76
N GLU A 240 0.47 -10.99 -6.98
CA GLU A 240 0.31 -12.23 -7.75
C GLU A 240 1.24 -13.37 -7.26
N ASN A 241 2.19 -13.05 -6.40
CA ASN A 241 3.00 -14.02 -5.67
C ASN A 241 2.49 -14.29 -4.24
N ASN A 242 1.39 -13.66 -3.83
CA ASN A 242 0.79 -13.79 -2.48
C ASN A 242 1.81 -13.57 -1.36
N ARG A 243 2.64 -12.55 -1.48
CA ARG A 243 3.69 -12.22 -0.50
C ARG A 243 3.87 -10.72 -0.35
N ILE A 244 4.47 -10.34 0.76
CA ILE A 244 5.02 -9.00 0.97
C ILE A 244 6.53 -9.16 1.08
N GLN A 245 7.28 -8.46 0.26
CA GLN A 245 8.73 -8.37 0.38
C GLN A 245 9.11 -7.06 1.07
N ILE A 246 10.07 -7.13 1.97
CA ILE A 246 10.51 -6.02 2.81
C ILE A 246 11.96 -5.71 2.50
N PHE A 247 12.24 -4.45 2.17
CA PHE A 247 13.54 -3.96 1.72
C PHE A 247 14.04 -2.86 2.64
N ASP A 248 15.34 -2.63 2.60
CA ASP A 248 15.90 -1.36 3.08
C ASP A 248 15.68 -0.22 2.07
N THR A 249 16.12 0.98 2.43
CA THR A 249 15.99 2.18 1.54
C THR A 249 16.87 2.12 0.30
N GLY A 250 17.81 1.20 0.23
CA GLY A 250 18.67 0.93 -0.92
C GLY A 250 18.13 -0.13 -1.87
N GLY A 251 17.02 -0.79 -1.51
CA GLY A 251 16.42 -1.87 -2.31
C GLY A 251 17.00 -3.25 -2.02
N ASN A 252 17.78 -3.42 -0.93
CA ASN A 252 18.24 -4.74 -0.50
C ASN A 252 17.10 -5.47 0.22
N LEU A 253 16.81 -6.70 -0.18
CA LEU A 253 15.77 -7.52 0.44
C LEU A 253 16.18 -7.91 1.86
N LEU A 254 15.34 -7.57 2.84
CA LEU A 254 15.53 -7.90 4.25
C LEU A 254 14.82 -9.20 4.62
N THR A 255 13.54 -9.32 4.25
CA THR A 255 12.72 -10.51 4.55
C THR A 255 11.49 -10.58 3.64
N THR A 256 10.77 -11.70 3.71
CA THR A 256 9.54 -11.93 2.93
C THR A 256 8.47 -12.57 3.82
N TRP A 257 7.25 -12.02 3.77
CA TRP A 257 6.07 -12.59 4.42
C TRP A 257 5.17 -13.27 3.38
N THR A 258 4.89 -14.54 3.58
CA THR A 258 4.11 -15.37 2.63
C THR A 258 2.75 -15.81 3.16
N HIS A 259 2.38 -15.39 4.37
CA HIS A 259 1.21 -15.87 5.10
C HIS A 259 0.04 -14.88 5.13
N LEU A 260 0.16 -13.73 4.47
CA LEU A 260 -0.86 -12.67 4.50
C LEU A 260 -1.80 -12.71 3.28
N GLY A 261 -1.66 -13.70 2.40
CA GLY A 261 -2.51 -13.88 1.24
C GLY A 261 -2.29 -12.84 0.13
N CYS A 262 -3.28 -12.70 -0.74
CA CYS A 262 -3.27 -11.78 -1.87
C CYS A 262 -3.52 -10.34 -1.40
N THR A 263 -2.47 -9.66 -0.95
CA THR A 263 -2.55 -8.29 -0.44
C THR A 263 -2.75 -7.31 -1.58
N GLN A 264 -3.91 -6.63 -1.62
CA GLN A 264 -4.24 -5.59 -2.59
C GLN A 264 -3.68 -4.23 -2.20
N GLY A 265 -3.95 -3.79 -0.98
CA GLY A 265 -3.54 -2.50 -0.46
C GLY A 265 -2.89 -2.62 0.90
N MET A 266 -1.91 -1.76 1.14
CA MET A 266 -1.23 -1.63 2.42
C MET A 266 -1.19 -0.17 2.83
N TYR A 267 -1.21 0.07 4.13
CA TYR A 267 -1.01 1.39 4.72
C TYR A 267 -0.33 1.25 6.07
N ILE A 268 0.69 2.04 6.31
CA ILE A 268 1.30 2.18 7.63
C ILE A 268 1.00 3.59 8.14
N SER A 269 0.33 3.65 9.28
CA SER A 269 -0.08 4.92 9.90
C SER A 269 1.12 5.66 10.50
N PRO A 270 1.01 6.98 10.80
CA PRO A 270 2.04 7.71 11.54
C PRO A 270 2.38 7.13 12.91
N LYS A 271 1.51 6.28 13.48
CA LYS A 271 1.75 5.53 14.71
C LYS A 271 2.48 4.20 14.47
N ASN A 272 2.97 3.95 13.30
CA ASN A 272 3.60 2.70 12.88
C ASN A 272 2.66 1.47 12.99
N GLU A 273 1.38 1.66 12.74
CA GLU A 273 0.37 0.61 12.69
C GLU A 273 0.14 0.19 11.24
N MET A 274 0.38 -1.08 10.92
CA MET A 274 0.18 -1.59 9.58
C MET A 274 -1.24 -2.13 9.39
N TRP A 275 -1.85 -1.74 8.29
CA TRP A 275 -3.15 -2.21 7.82
C TRP A 275 -3.03 -2.74 6.40
N ILE A 276 -3.64 -3.87 6.13
CA ILE A 276 -3.70 -4.45 4.79
C ILE A 276 -5.14 -4.81 4.42
N VAL A 277 -5.43 -4.78 3.13
CA VAL A 277 -6.66 -5.35 2.57
C VAL A 277 -6.30 -6.43 1.56
N THR A 278 -6.98 -7.55 1.63
CA THR A 278 -6.75 -8.73 0.80
C THR A 278 -7.88 -8.93 -0.20
N HIS A 279 -7.56 -9.65 -1.26
CA HIS A 279 -8.50 -9.99 -2.32
C HIS A 279 -8.37 -11.48 -2.67
N ARG A 280 -9.43 -12.06 -3.27
CA ARG A 280 -9.32 -13.37 -3.88
C ARG A 280 -8.37 -13.28 -5.08
N ASN A 281 -7.36 -14.11 -5.12
CA ASN A 281 -6.51 -14.22 -6.30
C ASN A 281 -7.31 -14.90 -7.42
N ASN A 282 -7.44 -14.22 -8.57
CA ASN A 282 -8.11 -14.75 -9.75
C ASN A 282 -7.21 -15.70 -10.57
N THR A 283 -5.97 -15.89 -10.17
CA THR A 283 -5.11 -16.89 -10.81
C THR A 283 -5.50 -18.29 -10.28
N GLU A 284 -5.67 -19.24 -11.16
CA GLU A 284 -6.20 -20.59 -10.90
C GLU A 284 -5.45 -21.39 -9.82
N ASN A 285 -4.40 -20.83 -9.23
CA ASN A 285 -3.41 -21.59 -8.50
C ASN A 285 -3.31 -21.32 -7.00
N VAL A 286 -3.98 -20.32 -6.42
CA VAL A 286 -3.92 -20.13 -4.95
C VAL A 286 -5.16 -19.42 -4.45
N THR A 287 -5.99 -20.10 -3.76
CA THR A 287 -7.05 -19.53 -2.95
C THR A 287 -6.69 -19.66 -1.48
N TYR A 288 -6.12 -18.62 -0.91
CA TYR A 288 -6.28 -18.38 0.51
C TYR A 288 -7.69 -17.80 0.73
N ASP A 289 -8.72 -18.61 0.43
CA ASP A 289 -10.11 -18.15 0.47
C ASP A 289 -10.49 -17.58 1.83
N THR A 290 -9.89 -18.09 2.92
CA THR A 290 -10.12 -17.61 4.28
C THR A 290 -9.53 -16.22 4.56
N LEU A 291 -8.56 -15.77 3.75
CA LEU A 291 -7.95 -14.45 3.86
C LEU A 291 -8.45 -13.47 2.80
N ALA A 292 -9.29 -13.92 1.87
CA ALA A 292 -9.82 -13.06 0.82
C ALA A 292 -10.92 -12.13 1.35
N GLY A 293 -10.85 -10.85 0.96
CA GLY A 293 -11.84 -9.86 1.39
C GLY A 293 -11.72 -9.48 2.87
N GLN A 294 -10.53 -9.56 3.44
CA GLN A 294 -10.25 -9.17 4.80
C GLN A 294 -9.48 -7.85 4.86
N VAL A 295 -9.82 -7.02 5.83
CA VAL A 295 -8.93 -5.98 6.33
C VAL A 295 -8.27 -6.51 7.60
N MET A 296 -6.96 -6.47 7.64
CA MET A 296 -6.19 -6.98 8.75
C MET A 296 -5.26 -5.91 9.32
N LYS A 297 -5.16 -5.87 10.65
CA LYS A 297 -4.13 -5.13 11.38
C LYS A 297 -2.94 -6.05 11.62
N ILE A 298 -1.76 -5.62 11.23
CA ILE A 298 -0.53 -6.42 11.25
C ILE A 298 0.47 -5.79 12.20
N ASP A 299 1.14 -6.61 12.98
CA ASP A 299 2.34 -6.21 13.71
C ASP A 299 3.49 -5.98 12.73
N VAL A 300 3.98 -4.76 12.64
CA VAL A 300 4.94 -4.33 11.62
C VAL A 300 6.33 -4.97 11.80
N GLU A 301 6.65 -5.44 13.01
CA GLU A 301 7.95 -6.08 13.27
C GLU A 301 7.93 -7.57 12.92
N SER A 302 6.88 -8.27 13.30
CA SER A 302 6.81 -9.74 13.17
C SER A 302 5.97 -10.22 11.98
N GLY A 303 5.13 -9.37 11.39
CA GLY A 303 4.14 -9.76 10.40
C GLY A 303 2.91 -10.48 11.00
N LYS A 304 2.81 -10.55 12.33
CA LYS A 304 1.70 -11.24 13.01
C LYS A 304 0.38 -10.50 12.77
N ILE A 305 -0.68 -11.25 12.44
CA ILE A 305 -2.04 -10.72 12.36
C ILE A 305 -2.54 -10.41 13.78
N LEU A 306 -2.82 -9.15 14.06
CA LEU A 306 -3.34 -8.68 15.35
C LEU A 306 -4.86 -8.73 15.41
N GLY A 307 -5.52 -8.65 14.27
CA GLY A 307 -6.96 -8.73 14.15
C GLY A 307 -7.41 -8.58 12.70
N SER A 308 -8.66 -8.95 12.43
CA SER A 308 -9.25 -8.86 11.09
C SER A 308 -10.71 -8.46 11.13
N MET A 309 -11.22 -7.99 10.01
CA MET A 309 -12.64 -7.75 9.73
C MET A 309 -12.90 -8.01 8.24
N GLU A 310 -14.08 -8.54 7.92
CA GLU A 310 -14.51 -8.73 6.54
C GLU A 310 -14.77 -7.36 5.88
N SER A 311 -14.08 -7.06 4.83
CA SER A 311 -14.31 -5.87 4.02
C SER A 311 -13.71 -6.05 2.63
N PRO A 312 -14.54 -6.13 1.58
CA PRO A 312 -14.01 -6.12 0.23
C PRO A 312 -13.36 -4.78 -0.07
N GLY A 313 -12.16 -4.81 -0.62
CA GLY A 313 -11.43 -3.56 -0.89
C GLY A 313 -10.34 -3.68 -1.91
N HIS A 314 -9.86 -2.53 -2.37
CA HIS A 314 -8.75 -2.40 -3.29
C HIS A 314 -7.58 -1.66 -2.65
N MET A 315 -7.81 -0.46 -2.13
CA MET A 315 -6.84 0.33 -1.36
C MET A 315 -7.49 0.79 -0.06
N LEU A 316 -6.67 1.08 0.93
CA LEU A 316 -7.13 1.55 2.24
C LEU A 316 -6.22 2.64 2.83
N THR A 317 -6.76 3.33 3.82
CA THR A 317 -6.02 4.21 4.73
C THR A 317 -6.59 4.08 6.13
N ALA A 318 -5.82 4.48 7.14
CA ALA A 318 -6.27 4.52 8.52
C ALA A 318 -5.89 5.87 9.17
N THR A 319 -6.80 6.40 9.98
CA THR A 319 -6.55 7.62 10.74
C THR A 319 -5.82 7.33 12.05
N PRO A 320 -5.18 8.33 12.69
CA PRO A 320 -4.59 8.17 14.02
C PRO A 320 -5.60 7.74 15.12
N ALA A 321 -6.90 7.98 14.90
CA ALA A 321 -7.98 7.52 15.78
C ALA A 321 -8.38 6.05 15.55
N GLY A 322 -7.74 5.37 14.60
CA GLY A 322 -8.02 3.96 14.26
C GLY A 322 -9.21 3.78 13.30
N ILE A 323 -9.78 4.85 12.74
CA ILE A 323 -10.80 4.73 11.70
C ILE A 323 -10.14 4.28 10.42
N VAL A 324 -10.67 3.22 9.79
CA VAL A 324 -10.15 2.65 8.55
C VAL A 324 -11.12 2.94 7.41
N TYR A 325 -10.62 3.54 6.34
CA TYR A 325 -11.37 3.74 5.10
C TYR A 325 -10.88 2.78 4.04
N VAL A 326 -11.82 2.10 3.38
CA VAL A 326 -11.52 1.09 2.36
C VAL A 326 -12.23 1.44 1.06
N ALA A 327 -11.45 1.64 0.01
CA ALA A 327 -11.98 1.87 -1.34
C ALA A 327 -12.35 0.55 -1.99
N SER A 328 -13.53 0.47 -2.61
CA SER A 328 -13.99 -0.73 -3.31
C SER A 328 -14.27 -0.46 -4.79
N LEU A 329 -13.77 -1.34 -5.65
CA LEU A 329 -14.06 -1.31 -7.08
C LEU A 329 -15.52 -1.66 -7.40
N THR A 330 -16.32 -2.05 -6.42
CA THR A 330 -17.78 -2.24 -6.55
C THR A 330 -18.57 -0.95 -6.39
N GLY A 331 -17.89 0.18 -6.06
CA GLY A 331 -18.51 1.51 -6.04
C GLY A 331 -18.76 2.09 -4.66
N ASN A 332 -18.16 1.53 -3.61
CA ASN A 332 -18.34 2.00 -2.24
C ASN A 332 -17.04 2.49 -1.62
N VAL A 333 -17.16 3.34 -0.63
CA VAL A 333 -16.15 3.61 0.39
C VAL A 333 -16.68 3.11 1.72
N PHE A 334 -16.03 2.11 2.29
CA PHE A 334 -16.36 1.60 3.62
C PHE A 334 -15.59 2.41 4.65
N LYS A 335 -16.27 2.89 5.66
CA LYS A 335 -15.69 3.53 6.83
C LYS A 335 -15.88 2.60 8.02
N TRP A 336 -14.80 2.07 8.53
CA TRP A 336 -14.76 1.23 9.71
C TRP A 336 -14.26 2.01 10.90
N GLN A 337 -14.98 1.99 11.99
CA GLN A 337 -14.59 2.70 13.21
C GLN A 337 -14.62 1.77 14.41
N PRO A 338 -13.69 1.94 15.38
CA PRO A 338 -13.71 1.19 16.62
C PRO A 338 -15.08 1.24 17.28
N ASP A 339 -15.63 0.10 17.62
CA ASP A 339 -16.92 0.01 18.31
C ASP A 339 -16.72 -0.27 19.80
N PRO A 340 -16.83 0.71 20.68
CA PRO A 340 -16.65 0.53 22.11
C PRO A 340 -17.73 -0.38 22.73
N TRP A 341 -18.87 -0.56 22.04
CA TRP A 341 -20.01 -1.35 22.50
C TRP A 341 -19.98 -2.79 21.99
N TRP A 342 -18.99 -3.16 21.15
CA TRP A 342 -18.89 -4.51 20.58
C TRP A 342 -19.04 -5.63 21.61
N PRO A 343 -18.39 -5.61 22.80
CA PRO A 343 -18.55 -6.70 23.77
C PRO A 343 -20.01 -6.89 24.24
N ALA A 344 -20.73 -5.79 24.50
CA ALA A 344 -22.13 -5.84 24.93
C ALA A 344 -23.02 -6.36 23.81
N ARG A 345 -22.87 -5.87 22.58
CA ARG A 345 -23.66 -6.32 21.42
C ARG A 345 -23.39 -7.78 21.05
N ALA A 346 -22.14 -8.23 21.14
CA ALA A 346 -21.78 -9.62 20.87
C ALA A 346 -22.43 -10.55 21.92
N HIS A 347 -22.40 -10.17 23.19
CA HIS A 347 -23.05 -10.92 24.25
C HIS A 347 -24.57 -10.95 24.10
N GLU A 348 -25.20 -9.83 23.75
CA GLU A 348 -26.63 -9.77 23.49
C GLU A 348 -27.05 -10.60 22.27
N ALA A 349 -26.28 -10.58 21.19
CA ALA A 349 -26.53 -11.37 19.99
C ALA A 349 -26.44 -12.87 20.30
N ILE A 350 -25.40 -13.29 21.02
CA ILE A 350 -25.21 -14.69 21.47
C ILE A 350 -26.35 -15.11 22.40
N ALA A 351 -26.73 -14.26 23.35
CA ALA A 351 -27.82 -14.55 24.28
C ALA A 351 -29.19 -14.69 23.59
N ARG A 352 -29.36 -14.02 22.43
CA ARG A 352 -30.60 -14.10 21.62
C ARG A 352 -30.55 -15.22 20.57
N GLY A 353 -29.47 -16.02 20.50
CA GLY A 353 -29.27 -17.03 19.45
C GLY A 353 -29.12 -16.46 18.04
N VAL A 354 -28.85 -15.16 17.94
CA VAL A 354 -28.54 -14.50 16.68
C VAL A 354 -27.02 -14.64 16.47
N PRO A 355 -26.55 -15.18 15.35
CA PRO A 355 -25.13 -15.17 15.07
C PRO A 355 -24.63 -13.72 15.12
N PRO A 356 -23.42 -13.46 15.66
CA PRO A 356 -22.85 -12.12 15.66
C PRO A 356 -22.89 -11.57 14.25
N PRO A 357 -23.16 -10.27 14.06
CA PRO A 357 -23.16 -9.67 12.73
C PRO A 357 -21.84 -9.99 12.06
N LYS A 358 -21.94 -10.60 10.87
CA LYS A 358 -20.81 -10.99 10.04
C LYS A 358 -19.97 -9.81 9.64
#